data_35f2e5bf7cfab9616f5e9689e3362600
#
_entry.id   35f2e5bf7cfab9616f5e9689e3362600
#
_cell.length_a   1.000
_cell.length_b   1.000
_cell.length_c   1.000
_cell.angle_alpha   90.00
_cell.angle_beta   90.00
_cell.angle_gamma   90.00
#
_symmetry.space_group_name_H-M   'P 1'
#
loop_
_entity.id
_entity.type
_entity.pdbx_description
1 polymer ?
#
loop_
_entity_poly.entity_id
_entity_poly.type
_entity_poly.pdbx_seq_one_letter_code
_entity_poly.pdbx_strand_id
1 'polypeptide(L)' 'MNYIIKTEGLMCGHCDASVETALLNIAGVTDAEADHETQTVTVECSDAVTPEQLTAAVDGAGEKFHALSVEGA' A
#
# COMPACT_ATOMS: atom_id res chain seq x y z
N MET A 1 -4.35 -11.00 8.08
CA MET A 1 -3.12 -10.31 8.55
C MET A 1 -3.15 -8.87 8.12
N ASN A 2 -2.61 -8.01 8.94
CA ASN A 2 -2.55 -6.58 8.63
C ASN A 2 -1.11 -6.14 8.51
N TYR A 3 -0.86 -5.22 7.58
CA TYR A 3 0.44 -4.62 7.37
C TYR A 3 0.31 -3.10 7.36
N ILE A 4 1.35 -2.43 7.83
CA ILE A 4 1.47 -0.98 7.71
C ILE A 4 2.68 -0.70 6.83
N ILE A 5 2.44 0.02 5.74
CA ILE A 5 3.48 0.37 4.77
C ILE A 5 3.82 1.84 4.97
N LYS A 6 5.08 2.13 5.24
CA LYS A 6 5.59 3.49 5.23
C LYS A 6 5.93 3.85 3.80
N THR A 7 5.40 4.97 3.33
CA THR A 7 5.53 5.37 1.93
C THR A 7 6.06 6.79 1.80
N GLU A 8 6.41 7.16 0.58
CA GLU A 8 6.69 8.55 0.21
C GLU A 8 6.07 8.84 -1.15
N GLY A 9 5.82 10.09 -1.43
CA GLY A 9 5.26 10.52 -2.71
C GLY A 9 3.74 10.65 -2.72
N LEU A 10 3.06 10.33 -1.64
CA LEU A 10 1.62 10.56 -1.54
C LEU A 10 1.38 12.04 -1.32
N MET A 11 0.59 12.66 -2.20
CA MET A 11 0.41 14.11 -2.21
C MET A 11 -1.03 14.55 -1.94
N CYS A 12 -2.02 13.70 -2.29
CA CYS A 12 -3.43 14.08 -2.19
C CYS A 12 -4.31 12.83 -2.25
N GLY A 13 -5.62 13.02 -2.17
CA GLY A 13 -6.57 11.90 -2.21
C GLY A 13 -6.51 11.06 -3.47
N HIS A 14 -6.14 11.65 -4.61
CA HIS A 14 -5.96 10.88 -5.84
C HIS A 14 -4.79 9.89 -5.74
N CYS A 15 -3.73 10.31 -5.09
CA CYS A 15 -2.59 9.43 -4.85
C CYS A 15 -2.99 8.29 -3.92
N ASP A 16 -3.72 8.60 -2.86
CA ASP A 16 -4.24 7.58 -1.95
C ASP A 16 -5.07 6.54 -2.70
N ALA A 17 -6.00 7.00 -3.54
CA ALA A 17 -6.86 6.12 -4.31
C ALA A 17 -6.07 5.25 -5.29
N SER A 18 -5.04 5.78 -5.92
CA SER A 18 -4.20 5.03 -6.85
C SER A 18 -3.48 3.88 -6.14
N VAL A 19 -2.93 4.14 -4.98
CA VAL A 19 -2.24 3.13 -4.19
C VAL A 19 -3.23 2.09 -3.68
N GLU A 20 -4.38 2.51 -3.18
CA GLU A 20 -5.43 1.60 -2.71
C GLU A 20 -5.89 0.66 -3.81
N THR A 21 -6.13 1.20 -5.01
CA THR A 21 -6.55 0.40 -6.16
C THR A 21 -5.49 -0.63 -6.52
N ALA A 22 -4.23 -0.23 -6.56
CA ALA A 22 -3.12 -1.14 -6.88
C ALA A 22 -3.04 -2.28 -5.86
N LEU A 23 -3.20 -1.97 -4.59
CA LEU A 23 -3.16 -2.99 -3.54
C LEU A 23 -4.37 -3.93 -3.60
N LEU A 24 -5.54 -3.40 -3.86
CA LEU A 24 -6.77 -4.20 -3.95
C LEU A 24 -6.75 -5.14 -5.16
N ASN A 25 -5.92 -4.90 -6.15
CA ASN A 25 -5.75 -5.80 -7.28
C ASN A 25 -4.92 -7.04 -6.95
N ILE A 26 -4.26 -7.07 -5.81
CA ILE A 26 -3.50 -8.25 -5.38
C ILE A 26 -4.47 -9.30 -4.83
N ALA A 27 -4.38 -10.51 -5.35
CA ALA A 27 -5.19 -11.62 -4.84
C ALA A 27 -4.84 -11.87 -3.38
N GLY A 28 -5.85 -11.87 -2.52
CA GLY A 28 -5.66 -12.05 -1.07
C GLY A 28 -5.73 -10.76 -0.27
N VAL A 29 -5.64 -9.59 -0.91
CA VAL A 29 -5.85 -8.32 -0.23
C VAL A 29 -7.35 -8.05 -0.14
N THR A 30 -7.85 -7.86 1.07
CA THR A 30 -9.28 -7.63 1.32
C THR A 30 -9.60 -6.16 1.55
N ASP A 31 -8.63 -5.38 2.03
CA ASP A 31 -8.83 -3.97 2.27
C ASP A 31 -7.50 -3.24 2.21
N ALA A 32 -7.54 -1.99 1.77
CA ALA A 32 -6.35 -1.15 1.71
C ALA A 32 -6.78 0.30 1.95
N GLU A 33 -6.06 0.99 2.82
CA GLU A 33 -6.34 2.38 3.14
C GLU A 33 -5.03 3.16 3.15
N ALA A 34 -4.94 4.15 2.28
CA ALA A 34 -3.76 5.00 2.16
C ALA A 34 -4.06 6.38 2.73
N ASP A 35 -3.06 6.97 3.38
CA ASP A 35 -3.17 8.30 3.98
C ASP A 35 -1.95 9.13 3.60
N HIS A 36 -2.17 10.15 2.78
CA HIS A 36 -1.11 11.04 2.32
C HIS A 36 -0.63 11.99 3.43
N GLU A 37 -1.43 12.25 4.44
CA GLU A 37 -1.02 13.12 5.53
C GLU A 37 0.06 12.48 6.40
N THR A 38 -0.03 11.17 6.60
CA THR A 38 0.92 10.43 7.42
C THR A 38 1.92 9.64 6.58
N GLN A 39 1.73 9.60 5.26
CA GLN A 39 2.54 8.81 4.33
C GLN A 39 2.57 7.34 4.73
N THR A 40 1.42 6.82 5.13
CA THR A 40 1.26 5.42 5.52
C THR A 40 0.10 4.78 4.80
N VAL A 41 0.20 3.46 4.61
CA VAL A 41 -0.86 2.65 4.02
C VAL A 41 -1.10 1.46 4.93
N THR A 42 -2.35 1.24 5.29
CA THR A 42 -2.77 0.07 6.07
C THR A 42 -3.42 -0.92 5.13
N VAL A 43 -2.96 -2.18 5.18
CA VAL A 43 -3.45 -3.24 4.30
C VAL A 43 -3.93 -4.40 5.14
N GLU A 44 -5.13 -4.91 4.81
CA GLU A 44 -5.64 -6.14 5.38
C GLU A 44 -5.61 -7.22 4.30
N CYS A 45 -5.01 -8.35 4.58
CA CYS A 45 -4.81 -9.39 3.59
C CYS A 45 -4.71 -10.77 4.22
N SER A 46 -4.73 -11.81 3.36
CA SER A 46 -4.53 -13.19 3.79
C SER A 46 -3.03 -13.49 3.96
N ASP A 47 -2.74 -14.63 4.57
CA ASP A 47 -1.37 -15.10 4.79
C ASP A 47 -0.61 -15.36 3.48
N ALA A 48 -1.33 -15.53 2.38
CA ALA A 48 -0.72 -15.79 1.08
C ALA A 48 -0.05 -14.55 0.48
N VAL A 49 -0.39 -13.35 0.97
CA VAL A 49 0.18 -12.10 0.47
C VAL A 49 1.49 -11.81 1.20
N THR A 50 2.53 -11.52 0.44
CA THR A 50 3.86 -11.23 1.01
C THR A 50 4.10 -9.72 1.06
N PRO A 51 4.96 -9.25 1.98
CA PRO A 51 5.35 -7.83 1.99
C PRO A 51 5.94 -7.35 0.67
N GLU A 52 6.62 -8.23 -0.06
CA GLU A 52 7.20 -7.91 -1.36
C GLU A 52 6.14 -7.56 -2.39
N GLN A 53 5.01 -8.28 -2.38
CA GLN A 53 3.89 -7.99 -3.26
C GLN A 53 3.31 -6.61 -2.96
N LEU A 54 3.20 -6.26 -1.69
CA LEU A 54 2.68 -4.96 -1.27
C LEU A 54 3.61 -3.84 -1.70
N THR A 55 4.91 -4.02 -1.51
CA THR A 55 5.91 -3.04 -1.92
C THR A 55 5.86 -2.81 -3.43
N ALA A 56 5.82 -3.89 -4.21
CA ALA A 56 5.76 -3.81 -5.66
C ALA A 56 4.50 -3.10 -6.13
N ALA A 57 3.37 -3.33 -5.47
CA ALA A 57 2.11 -2.68 -5.82
C ALA A 57 2.17 -1.16 -5.59
N VAL A 58 2.74 -0.74 -4.47
CA VAL A 58 2.90 0.69 -4.17
C VAL A 58 3.82 1.35 -5.19
N ASP A 59 4.97 0.75 -5.45
CA ASP A 59 5.93 1.29 -6.43
C ASP A 59 5.33 1.31 -7.83
N GLY A 60 4.51 0.33 -8.17
CA GLY A 60 3.86 0.24 -9.46
C GLY A 60 2.65 1.15 -9.64
N ALA A 61 2.14 1.73 -8.57
CA ALA A 61 0.97 2.60 -8.64
C ALA A 61 1.28 3.94 -9.30
N GLY A 62 2.54 4.35 -9.31
CA GLY A 62 2.98 5.57 -9.96
C GLY A 62 4.47 5.79 -9.73
N GLU A 63 5.09 6.58 -10.59
CA GLU A 63 6.53 6.84 -10.52
C GLU A 63 6.95 7.59 -9.26
N LYS A 64 6.02 8.33 -8.67
CA LYS A 64 6.28 9.14 -7.47
C LYS A 64 6.21 8.33 -6.18
N PHE A 65 5.57 7.17 -6.22
CA PHE A 65 5.24 6.42 -5.01
C PHE A 65 6.32 5.39 -4.72
N HIS A 66 6.79 5.40 -3.49
CA HIS A 66 7.81 4.44 -3.04
C HIS A 66 7.42 3.89 -1.68
N ALA A 67 7.48 2.58 -1.54
CA ALA A 67 7.31 1.93 -0.25
C ALA A 67 8.67 1.91 0.45
N LEU A 68 8.73 2.54 1.61
CA LEU A 68 9.98 2.65 2.38
C LEU A 68 10.17 1.46 3.31
N SER A 69 9.08 0.98 3.91
CA SER A 69 9.12 -0.19 4.77
C SER A 69 7.73 -0.80 4.90
N VAL A 70 7.68 -2.07 5.22
CA VAL A 70 6.42 -2.79 5.48
C VAL A 70 6.56 -3.48 6.83
N GLU A 71 5.60 -3.23 7.71
CA GLU A 71 5.59 -3.81 9.05
C GLU A 71 4.30 -4.59 9.25
N GLY A 72 4.40 -5.73 9.93
CA GLY A 72 3.22 -6.47 10.37
C GLY A 72 2.54 -5.72 11.52
N ALA A 73 1.24 -5.60 11.43
CA ALA A 73 0.46 -4.92 12.46
C ALA A 73 -0.42 -5.89 13.24
#